data_0697c4e20397525017b18691df1f9700
#
_entry.id   0697c4e20397525017b18691df1f9700
#
_cell.length_a   1.000
_cell.length_b   1.000
_cell.length_c   1.000
_cell.angle_alpha   90.00
_cell.angle_beta   90.00
_cell.angle_gamma   90.00
#
_symmetry.space_group_name_H-M   'P 1'
#
loop_
_entity.id
_entity.type
_entity.pdbx_description
1 polymer ?
#
loop_
_entity_poly.entity_id
_entity_poly.type
_entity_poly.pdbx_seq_one_letter_code
_entity_poly.pdbx_strand_id
1 'polypeptide(L)'
;LNNYDTEKTSYSIVALDEFDKLFHSQITEDSSFSVISNLLKFIEGVTVTVKTKDNKDYTINTENMLFLCMGAFDGLEDIIKKRIQPDNVIGFCTTEQEETADNNNILKQVTEEDLINYGASSQIVGRMNTICVLNSLTQETLQEIITQSHNSPIKSLNRLINTTQNVKISITDSATQAIANEAIQKDTGA
;
A
#
# COMPACT_ATOMS: atom_id res chain seq x y z
N LEU A 1 -13.33 5.89 16.97
CA LEU A 1 -11.96 6.02 17.43
C LEU A 1 -11.98 5.79 18.94
N ASN A 2 -11.45 4.73 19.45
CA ASN A 2 -11.23 4.31 20.86
C ASN A 2 -12.07 4.98 21.97
N ASN A 3 -13.30 5.45 21.66
CA ASN A 3 -14.24 6.11 22.58
C ASN A 3 -13.59 7.22 23.43
N TYR A 4 -12.70 8.03 22.85
CA TYR A 4 -11.93 9.09 23.51
C TYR A 4 -10.93 8.60 24.57
N ASP A 5 -10.58 7.32 24.55
CA ASP A 5 -9.51 6.75 25.37
C ASP A 5 -8.14 7.12 24.77
N THR A 6 -7.51 8.14 25.34
CA THR A 6 -6.23 8.67 24.84
C THR A 6 -5.08 7.70 25.04
N GLU A 7 -5.11 6.88 26.10
CA GLU A 7 -4.08 5.88 26.36
C GLU A 7 -4.10 4.80 25.28
N LYS A 8 -5.26 4.18 24.99
CA LYS A 8 -5.39 3.21 23.91
C LYS A 8 -5.08 3.81 22.53
N THR A 9 -5.42 5.09 22.32
CA THR A 9 -5.13 5.79 21.07
C THR A 9 -3.62 5.93 20.86
N SER A 10 -2.85 6.16 21.92
CA SER A 10 -1.39 6.26 21.85
C SER A 10 -0.68 4.94 21.46
N TYR A 11 -1.37 3.80 21.50
CA TYR A 11 -0.88 2.49 21.04
C TYR A 11 -1.61 1.99 19.78
N SER A 12 -2.10 2.89 18.96
CA SER A 12 -2.83 2.55 17.74
C SER A 12 -1.91 2.23 16.58
N ILE A 13 -2.46 1.49 15.60
CA ILE A 13 -1.85 1.31 14.28
C ILE A 13 -2.50 2.29 13.32
N VAL A 14 -1.68 3.08 12.65
CA VAL A 14 -2.11 4.06 11.63
C VAL A 14 -1.66 3.58 10.27
N ALA A 15 -2.60 3.23 9.41
CA ALA A 15 -2.35 2.83 8.03
C ALA A 15 -2.57 4.04 7.11
N LEU A 16 -1.54 4.40 6.35
CA LEU A 16 -1.55 5.47 5.36
C LEU A 16 -1.50 4.81 3.97
N ASP A 17 -2.64 4.80 3.31
CA ASP A 17 -2.76 4.25 1.95
C ASP A 17 -2.39 5.30 0.89
N GLU A 18 -1.99 4.84 -0.30
CA GLU A 18 -1.52 5.69 -1.41
C GLU A 18 -0.40 6.67 -1.00
N PHE A 19 0.49 6.20 -0.12
CA PHE A 19 1.56 7.03 0.43
C PHE A 19 2.55 7.50 -0.64
N ASP A 20 2.77 6.71 -1.68
CA ASP A 20 3.59 7.02 -2.86
C ASP A 20 3.09 8.25 -3.62
N LYS A 21 1.78 8.54 -3.59
CA LYS A 21 1.20 9.71 -4.28
C LYS A 21 1.68 11.05 -3.69
N LEU A 22 2.12 11.04 -2.44
CA LEU A 22 2.70 12.24 -1.81
C LEU A 22 4.03 12.67 -2.46
N PHE A 23 4.75 11.75 -3.12
CA PHE A 23 6.04 12.02 -3.72
C PHE A 23 5.91 12.60 -5.14
N HIS A 24 4.80 12.32 -5.84
CA HIS A 24 4.54 12.76 -7.21
C HIS A 24 3.53 13.90 -7.32
N SER A 25 2.98 14.37 -6.21
CA SER A 25 2.00 15.44 -6.27
C SER A 25 2.66 16.73 -6.75
N GLN A 26 2.30 17.17 -7.96
CA GLN A 26 2.57 18.53 -8.48
C GLN A 26 1.71 19.61 -7.78
N ILE A 27 1.21 19.30 -6.60
CA ILE A 27 0.55 20.27 -5.74
C ILE A 27 1.64 21.28 -5.36
N THR A 28 1.38 22.56 -5.60
CA THR A 28 2.29 23.69 -5.36
C THR A 28 3.25 23.41 -4.20
N GLU A 29 4.54 23.55 -4.45
CA GLU A 29 5.66 23.13 -3.59
C GLU A 29 5.43 23.41 -2.09
N ASP A 30 4.70 24.47 -1.75
CA ASP A 30 4.40 24.87 -0.38
C ASP A 30 3.41 23.95 0.35
N SER A 31 2.42 23.35 -0.32
CA SER A 31 1.37 22.58 0.36
C SER A 31 1.77 21.12 0.62
N SER A 32 2.43 20.46 -0.32
CA SER A 32 2.93 19.09 -0.15
C SER A 32 4.07 19.02 0.86
N PHE A 33 4.97 20.02 0.84
CA PHE A 33 6.03 20.13 1.84
C PHE A 33 5.49 20.28 3.27
N SER A 34 4.40 21.03 3.44
CA SER A 34 3.72 21.19 4.73
C SER A 34 3.10 19.87 5.24
N VAL A 35 2.46 19.08 4.35
CA VAL A 35 1.87 17.79 4.72
C VAL A 35 2.94 16.79 5.13
N ILE A 36 3.99 16.64 4.33
CA ILE A 36 5.12 15.76 4.61
C ILE A 36 5.81 16.15 5.94
N SER A 37 6.08 17.44 6.14
CA SER A 37 6.72 17.92 7.36
C SER A 37 5.91 17.67 8.62
N ASN A 38 4.58 17.81 8.53
CA ASN A 38 3.71 17.49 9.66
C ASN A 38 3.65 15.98 9.91
N LEU A 39 3.57 15.16 8.86
CA LEU A 39 3.57 13.72 8.97
C LEU A 39 4.87 13.19 9.62
N LEU A 40 6.01 13.75 9.26
CA LEU A 40 7.29 13.42 9.89
C LEU A 40 7.26 13.62 11.39
N LYS A 41 6.67 14.73 11.88
CA LYS A 41 6.54 14.98 13.31
C LYS A 41 5.70 13.89 13.99
N PHE A 42 4.63 13.43 13.35
CA PHE A 42 3.80 12.35 13.89
C PHE A 42 4.56 11.02 13.96
N ILE A 43 5.36 10.70 12.95
CA ILE A 43 6.18 9.50 12.90
C ILE A 43 7.33 9.56 13.92
N GLU A 44 7.91 10.73 14.15
CA GLU A 44 8.97 10.95 15.15
C GLU A 44 8.49 10.82 16.60
N GLY A 45 7.20 10.91 16.82
CA GLY A 45 6.60 10.94 18.14
C GLY A 45 6.40 12.37 18.65
N VAL A 46 5.16 12.76 18.74
CA VAL A 46 4.76 14.09 19.24
C VAL A 46 3.54 13.98 20.14
N THR A 47 3.46 14.88 21.09
CA THR A 47 2.25 15.04 21.89
C THR A 47 1.34 16.06 21.22
N VAL A 48 0.16 15.63 20.81
CA VAL A 48 -0.83 16.45 20.11
C VAL A 48 -2.07 16.65 20.98
N THR A 49 -2.54 17.88 21.06
CA THR A 49 -3.82 18.19 21.69
C THR A 49 -4.90 18.36 20.63
N VAL A 50 -5.91 17.53 20.66
CA VAL A 50 -7.04 17.55 19.75
C VAL A 50 -8.27 18.09 20.47
N LYS A 51 -8.88 19.13 19.90
CA LYS A 51 -10.15 19.68 20.38
C LYS A 51 -11.32 18.96 19.73
N THR A 52 -12.23 18.46 20.54
CA THR A 52 -13.47 17.86 20.03
C THR A 52 -14.55 18.93 19.84
N LYS A 53 -15.62 18.55 19.12
CA LYS A 53 -16.81 19.42 18.93
C LYS A 53 -17.44 19.85 20.24
N ASP A 54 -17.29 19.08 21.31
CA ASP A 54 -17.80 19.37 22.66
C ASP A 54 -16.84 20.24 23.48
N ASN A 55 -15.85 20.88 22.83
CA ASN A 55 -14.87 21.78 23.47
C ASN A 55 -14.01 21.11 24.56
N LYS A 56 -13.82 19.77 24.46
CA LYS A 56 -12.91 19.04 25.34
C LYS A 56 -11.58 18.85 24.65
N ASP A 57 -10.50 19.05 25.39
CA ASP A 57 -9.13 18.83 24.92
C ASP A 57 -8.68 17.41 25.28
N TYR A 58 -8.20 16.68 24.27
CA TYR A 58 -7.61 15.35 24.43
C TYR A 58 -6.15 15.41 23.99
N THR A 59 -5.27 14.95 24.85
CA THR A 59 -3.84 14.91 24.56
C THR A 59 -3.45 13.48 24.20
N ILE A 60 -2.82 13.31 23.04
CA ILE A 60 -2.42 12.02 22.48
C ILE A 60 -0.91 12.07 22.22
N ASN A 61 -0.17 11.05 22.65
CA ASN A 61 1.24 10.87 22.31
C ASN A 61 1.35 9.84 21.17
N THR A 62 2.06 10.19 20.10
CA THR A 62 2.23 9.31 18.93
C THR A 62 3.50 8.44 18.99
N GLU A 63 4.33 8.57 20.01
CA GLU A 63 5.61 7.88 20.16
C GLU A 63 5.49 6.33 20.09
N ASN A 64 4.38 5.79 20.60
CA ASN A 64 4.12 4.35 20.61
C ASN A 64 3.15 3.90 19.52
N MET A 65 2.84 4.75 18.55
CA MET A 65 2.00 4.40 17.39
C MET A 65 2.84 3.68 16.33
N LEU A 66 2.25 2.66 15.71
CA LEU A 66 2.82 2.02 14.52
C LEU A 66 2.24 2.69 13.27
N PHE A 67 3.12 3.22 12.42
CA PHE A 67 2.74 3.77 11.12
C PHE A 67 3.04 2.75 10.01
N LEU A 68 2.03 2.40 9.22
CA LEU A 68 2.14 1.57 8.03
C LEU A 68 1.89 2.45 6.81
N CYS A 69 2.94 2.75 6.06
CA CYS A 69 2.87 3.54 4.84
C CYS A 69 2.80 2.58 3.65
N MET A 70 1.69 2.58 2.94
CA MET A 70 1.39 1.63 1.86
C MET A 70 1.22 2.39 0.54
N GLY A 71 1.61 1.77 -0.56
CA GLY A 71 1.43 2.31 -1.91
C GLY A 71 1.81 1.29 -2.97
N ALA A 72 1.42 1.55 -4.22
CA ALA A 72 1.77 0.73 -5.36
C ALA A 72 3.22 0.98 -5.82
N PHE A 73 3.71 2.20 -5.67
CA PHE A 73 5.05 2.63 -6.09
C PHE A 73 5.32 2.33 -7.58
N ASP A 74 4.35 2.66 -8.44
CA ASP A 74 4.41 2.39 -9.89
C ASP A 74 5.68 2.97 -10.51
N GLY A 75 6.45 2.13 -11.20
CA GLY A 75 7.73 2.49 -11.83
C GLY A 75 8.96 2.36 -10.91
N LEU A 76 8.82 1.93 -9.66
CA LEU A 76 9.93 1.66 -8.77
C LEU A 76 10.81 0.51 -9.30
N GLU A 77 10.20 -0.49 -9.95
CA GLU A 77 10.92 -1.61 -10.59
C GLU A 77 11.94 -1.14 -11.62
N ASP A 78 11.61 -0.11 -12.39
CA ASP A 78 12.51 0.43 -13.42
C ASP A 78 13.73 1.13 -12.80
N ILE A 79 13.54 1.77 -11.65
CA ILE A 79 14.62 2.39 -10.89
C ILE A 79 15.56 1.31 -10.37
N ILE A 80 15.00 0.23 -9.79
CA ILE A 80 15.77 -0.90 -9.28
C ILE A 80 16.51 -1.60 -10.42
N LYS A 81 15.84 -1.85 -11.56
CA LYS A 81 16.46 -2.45 -12.76
C LYS A 81 17.67 -1.64 -13.22
N LYS A 82 17.56 -0.32 -13.35
CA LYS A 82 18.66 0.56 -13.74
C LYS A 82 19.83 0.54 -12.75
N ARG A 83 19.56 0.39 -11.46
CA ARG A 83 20.62 0.25 -10.45
C ARG A 83 21.35 -1.08 -10.55
N ILE A 84 20.61 -2.18 -10.79
CA ILE A 84 21.18 -3.54 -10.83
C ILE A 84 21.88 -3.80 -12.17
N GLN A 85 21.31 -3.29 -13.26
CA GLN A 85 21.85 -3.44 -14.62
C GLN A 85 22.12 -2.05 -15.22
N PRO A 86 23.20 -1.38 -14.84
CA PRO A 86 23.54 -0.11 -15.46
C PRO A 86 23.82 -0.33 -16.95
N ASP A 87 23.28 0.54 -17.81
CA ASP A 87 23.32 0.50 -19.30
C ASP A 87 24.72 0.51 -19.93
N ASN A 88 25.78 0.18 -19.21
CA ASN A 88 27.18 0.23 -19.64
C ASN A 88 27.77 -1.14 -19.98
N VAL A 89 27.02 -2.03 -20.64
CA VAL A 89 27.64 -3.12 -21.37
C VAL A 89 27.65 -2.78 -22.86
N ILE A 90 28.63 -1.95 -23.26
CA ILE A 90 29.05 -1.88 -24.65
C ILE A 90 29.67 -3.24 -25.01
N GLY A 91 28.86 -4.18 -25.43
CA GLY A 91 29.28 -5.48 -25.87
C GLY A 91 28.09 -6.25 -26.41
N PHE A 92 28.19 -6.66 -27.66
CA PHE A 92 27.23 -7.51 -28.38
C PHE A 92 26.90 -8.80 -27.61
N CYS A 93 25.96 -8.71 -26.70
CA CYS A 93 25.24 -9.88 -26.17
C CYS A 93 23.76 -9.57 -26.31
N THR A 94 23.22 -9.78 -27.50
CA THR A 94 21.82 -10.07 -27.73
C THR A 94 21.50 -11.41 -27.09
N THR A 95 21.20 -11.41 -25.83
CA THR A 95 20.42 -12.48 -25.23
C THR A 95 19.01 -11.93 -25.06
N GLU A 96 18.18 -12.23 -26.04
CA GLU A 96 16.72 -12.27 -25.95
C GLU A 96 16.33 -13.36 -24.91
N GLN A 97 16.79 -13.22 -23.69
CA GLN A 97 16.40 -14.08 -22.59
C GLN A 97 16.22 -13.20 -21.35
N GLU A 98 14.99 -13.26 -20.83
CA GLU A 98 14.52 -12.75 -19.55
C GLU A 98 13.72 -11.43 -19.55
N GLU A 99 12.74 -11.31 -20.46
CA GLU A 99 11.59 -10.42 -20.21
C GLU A 99 10.61 -10.96 -19.14
N THR A 100 10.92 -12.09 -18.52
CA THR A 100 10.14 -12.68 -17.43
C THR A 100 10.93 -12.79 -16.13
N ALA A 101 11.91 -11.93 -15.89
CA ALA A 101 12.42 -11.79 -14.54
C ALA A 101 11.23 -11.29 -13.69
N ASP A 102 10.71 -12.19 -12.90
CA ASP A 102 9.57 -12.02 -12.00
C ASP A 102 9.69 -10.66 -11.30
N ASN A 103 8.84 -9.70 -11.65
CA ASN A 103 8.85 -8.35 -11.08
C ASN A 103 8.85 -8.39 -9.53
N ASN A 104 8.24 -9.42 -8.95
CA ASN A 104 8.29 -9.72 -7.53
C ASN A 104 9.71 -9.94 -7.00
N ASN A 105 10.60 -10.51 -7.80
CA ASN A 105 12.00 -10.73 -7.42
C ASN A 105 12.82 -9.44 -7.48
N ILE A 106 12.46 -8.53 -8.38
CA ILE A 106 13.12 -7.23 -8.53
C ILE A 106 12.76 -6.32 -7.35
N LEU A 107 11.48 -6.22 -7.02
CA LEU A 107 11.02 -5.41 -5.89
C LEU A 107 11.63 -5.85 -4.55
N LYS A 108 11.91 -7.13 -4.36
CA LYS A 108 12.60 -7.63 -3.16
C LYS A 108 14.01 -7.08 -2.96
N GLN A 109 14.60 -6.53 -4.01
CA GLN A 109 15.92 -5.91 -3.97
C GLN A 109 15.87 -4.39 -3.74
N VAL A 110 14.69 -3.86 -3.38
CA VAL A 110 14.50 -2.44 -3.09
C VAL A 110 15.40 -1.99 -1.95
N THR A 111 15.99 -0.83 -2.13
CA THR A 111 16.83 -0.15 -1.14
C THR A 111 16.26 1.22 -0.78
N GLU A 112 16.75 1.80 0.30
CA GLU A 112 16.40 3.18 0.68
C GLU A 112 16.74 4.18 -0.43
N GLU A 113 17.84 3.96 -1.14
CA GLU A 113 18.28 4.81 -2.25
C GLU A 113 17.30 4.76 -3.43
N ASP A 114 16.72 3.59 -3.72
CA ASP A 114 15.70 3.47 -4.76
C ASP A 114 14.45 4.29 -4.42
N LEU A 115 14.03 4.30 -3.16
CA LEU A 115 12.91 5.13 -2.70
C LEU A 115 13.21 6.63 -2.80
N ILE A 116 14.44 7.04 -2.51
CA ILE A 116 14.87 8.43 -2.68
C ILE A 116 14.86 8.80 -4.17
N ASN A 117 15.39 7.93 -5.04
CA ASN A 117 15.37 8.13 -6.48
C ASN A 117 13.94 8.12 -7.07
N TYR A 118 13.01 7.42 -6.43
CA TYR A 118 11.58 7.45 -6.74
C TYR A 118 10.92 8.79 -6.39
N GLY A 119 11.50 9.56 -5.49
CA GLY A 119 11.02 10.89 -5.09
C GLY A 119 10.71 11.04 -3.60
N ALA A 120 10.94 10.01 -2.80
CA ALA A 120 10.79 10.10 -1.36
C ALA A 120 11.89 11.00 -0.77
N SER A 121 11.55 11.84 0.20
CA SER A 121 12.59 12.61 0.90
C SER A 121 13.44 11.69 1.78
N SER A 122 14.74 11.97 1.84
CA SER A 122 15.68 11.24 2.70
C SER A 122 15.26 11.26 4.18
N GLN A 123 14.55 12.31 4.59
CA GLN A 123 14.04 12.43 5.96
C GLN A 123 12.92 11.41 6.25
N ILE A 124 12.02 11.14 5.28
CA ILE A 124 10.99 10.11 5.41
C ILE A 124 11.64 8.74 5.44
N VAL A 125 12.49 8.45 4.44
CA VAL A 125 13.14 7.15 4.31
C VAL A 125 13.96 6.81 5.55
N GLY A 126 14.72 7.75 6.09
CA GLY A 126 15.52 7.56 7.29
C GLY A 126 14.71 7.32 8.58
N ARG A 127 13.38 7.49 8.55
CA ARG A 127 12.49 7.18 9.67
C ARG A 127 11.68 5.90 9.47
N MET A 128 11.66 5.37 8.25
CA MET A 128 11.03 4.09 7.93
C MET A 128 12.04 2.98 8.21
N ASN A 129 11.92 2.35 9.36
CA ASN A 129 12.89 1.34 9.82
C ASN A 129 12.82 0.03 9.03
N THR A 130 11.76 -0.20 8.26
CA THR A 130 11.52 -1.48 7.60
C THR A 130 10.77 -1.26 6.29
N ILE A 131 11.29 -1.85 5.23
CA ILE A 131 10.64 -1.94 3.93
C ILE A 131 10.10 -3.36 3.78
N CYS A 132 8.81 -3.49 3.50
CA CYS A 132 8.16 -4.76 3.23
C CYS A 132 7.62 -4.79 1.81
N VAL A 133 8.02 -5.78 1.04
CA VAL A 133 7.50 -6.02 -0.31
C VAL A 133 6.48 -7.14 -0.27
N LEU A 134 5.28 -6.87 -0.76
CA LEU A 134 4.24 -7.86 -0.90
C LEU A 134 4.39 -8.61 -2.23
N ASN A 135 4.11 -9.90 -2.23
CA ASN A 135 4.07 -10.68 -3.46
C ASN A 135 2.80 -10.38 -4.26
N SER A 136 2.88 -10.48 -5.59
CA SER A 136 1.69 -10.43 -6.44
C SER A 136 0.71 -11.54 -6.06
N LEU A 137 -0.57 -11.27 -6.29
CA LEU A 137 -1.63 -12.23 -6.01
C LEU A 137 -1.58 -13.38 -7.03
N THR A 138 -1.59 -14.61 -6.52
CA THR A 138 -1.71 -15.80 -7.38
C THR A 138 -3.18 -16.07 -7.71
N GLN A 139 -3.40 -16.92 -8.72
CA GLN A 139 -4.76 -17.33 -9.08
C GLN A 139 -5.49 -17.98 -7.90
N GLU A 140 -4.80 -18.81 -7.12
CA GLU A 140 -5.34 -19.47 -5.94
C GLU A 140 -5.73 -18.47 -4.87
N THR A 141 -4.86 -17.49 -4.61
CA THR A 141 -5.15 -16.41 -3.64
C THR A 141 -6.35 -15.58 -4.06
N LEU A 142 -6.49 -15.26 -5.35
CA LEU A 142 -7.67 -14.54 -5.86
C LEU A 142 -8.95 -15.37 -5.71
N GLN A 143 -8.91 -16.70 -5.95
CA GLN A 143 -10.05 -17.58 -5.71
C GLN A 143 -10.43 -17.61 -4.22
N GLU A 144 -9.46 -17.64 -3.32
CA GLU A 144 -9.71 -17.57 -1.87
C GLU A 144 -10.33 -16.23 -1.46
N ILE A 145 -9.89 -15.12 -2.03
CA ILE A 145 -10.46 -13.79 -1.79
C ILE A 145 -11.95 -13.79 -2.22
N ILE A 146 -12.26 -14.33 -3.39
CA ILE A 146 -13.64 -14.38 -3.89
C ILE A 146 -14.54 -15.24 -3.00
N THR A 147 -14.04 -16.37 -2.48
CA THR A 147 -14.86 -17.36 -1.79
C THR A 147 -14.83 -17.23 -0.27
N GLN A 148 -13.66 -16.99 0.33
CA GLN A 148 -13.43 -17.12 1.77
C GLN A 148 -13.34 -15.78 2.49
N SER A 149 -12.87 -14.70 1.81
CA SER A 149 -12.68 -13.40 2.45
C SER A 149 -13.93 -12.94 3.20
N HIS A 150 -13.75 -12.26 4.32
CA HIS A 150 -14.84 -11.66 5.09
C HIS A 150 -15.63 -10.64 4.24
N ASN A 151 -14.91 -9.86 3.42
CA ASN A 151 -15.48 -8.87 2.51
C ASN A 151 -15.55 -9.38 1.06
N SER A 152 -15.68 -10.70 0.87
CA SER A 152 -15.85 -11.29 -0.46
C SER A 152 -16.93 -10.56 -1.27
N PRO A 153 -16.69 -10.25 -2.56
CA PRO A 153 -17.68 -9.63 -3.44
C PRO A 153 -19.01 -10.40 -3.46
N ILE A 154 -18.94 -11.73 -3.45
CA ILE A 154 -20.13 -12.60 -3.43
C ILE A 154 -20.90 -12.50 -2.11
N LYS A 155 -20.17 -12.42 -0.97
CA LYS A 155 -20.82 -12.24 0.32
C LYS A 155 -21.47 -10.87 0.43
N SER A 156 -20.84 -9.84 -0.09
CA SER A 156 -21.35 -8.47 -0.11
C SER A 156 -22.59 -8.36 -1.00
N LEU A 157 -22.57 -8.98 -2.18
CA LEU A 157 -23.70 -9.05 -3.08
C LEU A 157 -24.87 -9.81 -2.47
N ASN A 158 -24.61 -10.97 -1.83
CA ASN A 158 -25.63 -11.72 -1.12
C ASN A 158 -26.28 -10.92 0.01
N ARG A 159 -25.49 -10.14 0.78
CA ARG A 159 -26.06 -9.26 1.82
C ARG A 159 -27.02 -8.23 1.21
N LEU A 160 -26.63 -7.61 0.09
CA LEU A 160 -27.44 -6.60 -0.59
C LEU A 160 -28.75 -7.19 -1.12
N ILE A 161 -28.68 -8.33 -1.79
CA ILE A 161 -29.87 -8.96 -2.43
C ILE A 161 -30.80 -9.58 -1.41
N ASN A 162 -30.28 -10.22 -0.36
CA ASN A 162 -31.10 -10.80 0.71
C ASN A 162 -31.98 -9.76 1.42
N THR A 163 -31.53 -8.51 1.51
CA THR A 163 -32.33 -7.42 2.10
C THR A 163 -33.54 -7.03 1.25
N THR A 164 -33.50 -7.30 -0.06
CA THR A 164 -34.52 -6.83 -1.00
C THR A 164 -35.38 -7.94 -1.58
N GLN A 165 -34.85 -9.14 -1.84
CA GLN A 165 -35.53 -10.16 -2.66
C GLN A 165 -35.51 -11.58 -2.09
N ASN A 166 -34.90 -11.83 -0.94
CA ASN A 166 -34.76 -13.16 -0.33
C ASN A 166 -34.15 -14.22 -1.30
N VAL A 167 -33.22 -13.77 -2.16
CA VAL A 167 -32.53 -14.62 -3.15
C VAL A 167 -31.08 -14.82 -2.67
N LYS A 168 -30.57 -16.04 -2.80
CA LYS A 168 -29.15 -16.37 -2.52
C LYS A 168 -28.40 -16.63 -3.82
N ILE A 169 -27.32 -15.92 -4.01
CA ILE A 169 -26.38 -16.13 -5.12
C ILE A 169 -25.29 -17.10 -4.66
N SER A 170 -25.02 -18.12 -5.46
CA SER A 170 -23.87 -19.01 -5.32
C SER A 170 -23.01 -18.93 -6.58
N ILE A 171 -21.70 -19.08 -6.39
CA ILE A 171 -20.73 -19.11 -7.48
C ILE A 171 -20.17 -20.53 -7.59
N THR A 172 -19.98 -21.02 -8.82
CA THR A 172 -19.34 -22.32 -9.08
C THR A 172 -17.82 -22.16 -9.10
N ASP A 173 -17.09 -23.25 -8.84
CA ASP A 173 -15.61 -23.23 -8.88
C ASP A 173 -15.09 -22.81 -10.26
N SER A 174 -15.73 -23.25 -11.34
CA SER A 174 -15.36 -22.84 -12.70
C SER A 174 -15.54 -21.35 -12.95
N ALA A 175 -16.60 -20.74 -12.41
CA ALA A 175 -16.80 -19.30 -12.50
C ALA A 175 -15.78 -18.53 -11.65
N THR A 176 -15.44 -19.02 -10.46
CA THR A 176 -14.41 -18.45 -9.61
C THR A 176 -13.05 -18.46 -10.29
N GLN A 177 -12.70 -19.57 -10.96
CA GLN A 177 -11.47 -19.68 -11.74
C GLN A 177 -11.44 -18.69 -12.91
N ALA A 178 -12.55 -18.58 -13.64
CA ALA A 178 -12.63 -17.65 -14.77
C ALA A 178 -12.46 -16.19 -14.33
N ILE A 179 -13.09 -15.78 -13.23
CA ILE A 179 -12.95 -14.44 -12.66
C ILE A 179 -11.50 -14.18 -12.21
N ALA A 180 -10.89 -15.14 -11.51
CA ALA A 180 -9.51 -15.01 -11.06
C ALA A 180 -8.53 -14.87 -12.24
N ASN A 181 -8.71 -15.65 -13.30
CA ASN A 181 -7.90 -15.54 -14.52
C ASN A 181 -8.05 -14.17 -15.20
N GLU A 182 -9.27 -13.67 -15.30
CA GLU A 182 -9.51 -12.36 -15.89
C GLU A 182 -8.92 -11.22 -15.04
N ALA A 183 -8.97 -11.33 -13.72
CA ALA A 183 -8.36 -10.35 -12.81
C ALA A 183 -6.84 -10.30 -12.98
N ILE A 184 -6.16 -11.46 -13.08
CA ILE A 184 -4.73 -11.51 -13.35
C ILE A 184 -4.37 -10.85 -14.68
N GLN A 185 -5.13 -11.13 -15.75
CA GLN A 185 -4.87 -10.55 -17.07
C GLN A 185 -5.03 -9.02 -17.10
N LYS A 186 -5.90 -8.48 -16.24
CA LYS A 186 -6.13 -7.03 -16.16
C LYS A 186 -5.14 -6.31 -15.24
N ASP A 187 -4.37 -7.05 -14.45
CA ASP A 187 -3.41 -6.52 -13.47
C ASP A 187 -4.02 -5.44 -12.52
N THR A 188 -5.29 -5.60 -12.20
CA THR A 188 -6.04 -4.61 -11.39
C THR A 188 -6.02 -4.91 -9.88
N GLY A 189 -5.30 -5.96 -9.48
CA GLY A 189 -5.31 -6.45 -8.10
C GLY A 189 -6.58 -7.26 -7.75
N ALA A 190 -6.97 -7.27 -6.49
CA ALA A 190 -8.12 -8.01 -5.98
C ALA A 190 -9.38 -7.15 -5.88
#